data_21252b08ca129848252a33952f151411
#
_entry.id   21252b08ca129848252a33952f151411
#
_cell.length_a   1.000
_cell.length_b   1.000
_cell.length_c   1.000
_cell.angle_alpha   90.00
_cell.angle_beta   90.00
_cell.angle_gamma   90.00
#
_symmetry.space_group_name_H-M   'P 1'
#
loop_
_entity.id
_entity.type
_entity.pdbx_description
1 polymer ?
#
loop_
_entity_poly.entity_id
_entity_poly.type
_entity_poly.pdbx_seq_one_letter_code
_entity_poly.pdbx_strand_id
1 'polypeptide(L)'
;MKTLARLGAGLAIFALAATGLTACAPDNANTANSEPSKTAEAKTIQVFAAASLKASFSELGESFQTENPNIAVKFNFDGSSSLFDQMQGGAKADVFASADEKNMKKATDAGLNAGEPSTFVNNTLTLAVPKGNPAGVTGLDDSLTGKKLVICAEGVPCGNAYRDLAQKVGFTGKAVSEETSVKDVMGKVVSGEADAGVVYQTDALVEKDAVDTIDIPGSDTVVNAYPIVVTKMAADNGNDAAAKAFVDYVLSDAAQEVFAKYGFMSPAK
;
A
#
# COMPACT_ATOMS: atom_id res chain seq x y z
N MET A 1 -61.03 -2.12 3.89
CA MET A 1 -61.98 -1.27 3.16
C MET A 1 -61.32 -0.85 1.86
N LYS A 2 -61.87 -1.40 0.77
CA LYS A 2 -62.20 -0.72 -0.51
C LYS A 2 -61.01 -0.19 -1.28
N THR A 3 -60.73 -0.50 -2.50
CA THR A 3 -61.30 -1.17 -3.69
C THR A 3 -60.50 -0.66 -4.88
N LEU A 4 -60.00 -1.60 -5.76
CA LEU A 4 -60.36 -1.72 -7.22
C LEU A 4 -60.07 -0.45 -8.06
N ALA A 5 -59.65 -0.48 -9.28
CA ALA A 5 -59.47 -1.47 -10.35
C ALA A 5 -59.17 -0.72 -11.68
N ARG A 6 -58.73 -1.45 -12.67
CA ARG A 6 -59.02 -1.58 -14.10
C ARG A 6 -58.09 -0.88 -15.09
N LEU A 7 -57.41 -1.65 -15.86
CA LEU A 7 -57.66 -2.23 -17.22
C LEU A 7 -57.74 -1.19 -18.35
N GLY A 8 -56.89 -1.40 -19.38
CA GLY A 8 -57.01 -0.82 -20.71
C GLY A 8 -56.04 -1.46 -21.69
N ALA A 9 -56.53 -2.44 -22.42
CA ALA A 9 -55.85 -3.10 -23.54
C ALA A 9 -56.00 -2.26 -24.82
N GLY A 10 -55.01 -2.33 -25.71
CA GLY A 10 -55.08 -1.72 -27.04
C GLY A 10 -54.13 -2.42 -28.01
N LEU A 11 -54.67 -3.42 -28.68
CA LEU A 11 -54.13 -4.16 -29.80
C LEU A 11 -54.27 -3.33 -31.07
N ALA A 12 -53.24 -3.15 -31.90
CA ALA A 12 -53.41 -2.75 -33.28
C ALA A 12 -52.31 -3.40 -34.15
N ILE A 13 -52.75 -4.40 -34.90
CA ILE A 13 -52.05 -5.07 -35.97
C ILE A 13 -52.18 -4.22 -37.23
N PHE A 14 -51.06 -3.97 -37.93
CA PHE A 14 -51.10 -3.66 -39.36
C PHE A 14 -49.97 -4.37 -40.08
N ALA A 15 -50.35 -5.35 -40.89
CA ALA A 15 -49.53 -5.96 -41.90
C ALA A 15 -49.78 -5.28 -43.24
N LEU A 16 -48.77 -4.96 -44.01
CA LEU A 16 -48.83 -4.86 -45.44
C LEU A 16 -47.51 -5.21 -46.08
N ALA A 17 -47.61 -6.16 -47.00
CA ALA A 17 -46.55 -6.64 -47.87
C ALA A 17 -46.50 -5.79 -49.16
N ALA A 18 -45.31 -5.67 -49.76
CA ALA A 18 -45.10 -5.54 -51.22
C ALA A 18 -43.60 -5.62 -51.52
N THR A 19 -43.13 -6.70 -52.07
CA THR A 19 -42.58 -7.05 -53.41
C THR A 19 -41.52 -6.08 -54.00
N GLY A 20 -40.30 -6.60 -54.06
CA GLY A 20 -39.52 -6.82 -55.25
C GLY A 20 -38.77 -5.65 -55.94
N LEU A 21 -37.45 -5.81 -56.03
CA LEU A 21 -36.75 -5.76 -57.32
C LEU A 21 -35.23 -6.02 -57.11
N THR A 22 -34.76 -7.02 -57.77
CA THR A 22 -33.36 -7.41 -57.93
C THR A 22 -32.59 -6.38 -58.78
N ALA A 23 -31.42 -5.97 -58.29
CA ALA A 23 -30.37 -5.43 -59.19
C ALA A 23 -29.03 -5.99 -58.75
N CYS A 24 -28.38 -6.72 -59.64
CA CYS A 24 -27.04 -7.25 -59.53
C CYS A 24 -25.97 -6.20 -59.73
N ALA A 25 -24.87 -6.30 -59.05
CA ALA A 25 -23.45 -6.28 -59.39
C ALA A 25 -22.63 -5.23 -58.62
N PRO A 26 -21.28 -5.31 -58.60
CA PRO A 26 -20.42 -6.47 -58.39
C PRO A 26 -19.51 -6.34 -57.14
N ASP A 27 -18.89 -7.44 -56.80
CA ASP A 27 -17.82 -7.65 -55.80
C ASP A 27 -16.82 -6.50 -55.63
N ASN A 28 -16.69 -6.03 -54.44
CA ASN A 28 -15.37 -5.76 -53.87
C ASN A 28 -15.44 -6.02 -52.35
N ALA A 29 -15.26 -7.29 -52.01
CA ALA A 29 -15.16 -7.76 -50.64
C ALA A 29 -13.83 -7.34 -50.06
N ASN A 30 -13.83 -6.23 -49.32
CA ASN A 30 -12.85 -6.02 -48.26
C ASN A 30 -13.60 -5.90 -46.92
N THR A 31 -14.12 -7.06 -46.50
CA THR A 31 -14.61 -7.21 -45.14
C THR A 31 -13.39 -7.20 -44.22
N ALA A 32 -12.97 -5.99 -43.80
CA ALA A 32 -12.17 -5.86 -42.62
C ALA A 32 -13.01 -6.44 -41.46
N ASN A 33 -12.70 -7.67 -41.11
CA ASN A 33 -13.21 -8.36 -39.94
C ASN A 33 -12.63 -7.60 -38.73
N SER A 34 -13.31 -6.54 -38.30
CA SER A 34 -13.05 -5.89 -37.01
C SER A 34 -13.51 -6.90 -35.99
N GLU A 35 -12.60 -7.75 -35.50
CA GLU A 35 -12.81 -8.46 -34.24
C GLU A 35 -13.25 -7.41 -33.21
N PRO A 36 -14.33 -7.69 -32.44
CA PRO A 36 -14.69 -6.81 -31.35
C PRO A 36 -13.51 -6.81 -30.39
N SER A 37 -12.87 -5.67 -30.26
CA SER A 37 -11.86 -5.43 -29.23
C SER A 37 -12.47 -5.91 -27.91
N LYS A 38 -11.96 -7.00 -27.34
CA LYS A 38 -12.36 -7.48 -26.03
C LYS A 38 -12.11 -6.31 -25.08
N THR A 39 -13.17 -5.61 -24.68
CA THR A 39 -13.10 -4.64 -23.60
C THR A 39 -12.52 -5.38 -22.41
N ALA A 40 -11.33 -5.02 -21.96
CA ALA A 40 -10.69 -5.69 -20.84
C ALA A 40 -11.63 -5.57 -19.62
N GLU A 41 -11.89 -6.71 -18.99
CA GLU A 41 -12.76 -6.76 -17.81
C GLU A 41 -12.19 -5.88 -16.69
N ALA A 42 -13.04 -5.02 -16.11
CA ALA A 42 -12.61 -4.17 -15.00
C ALA A 42 -12.26 -5.04 -13.78
N LYS A 43 -11.08 -4.81 -13.22
CA LYS A 43 -10.56 -5.51 -12.04
C LYS A 43 -10.39 -4.53 -10.88
N THR A 44 -10.52 -5.03 -9.67
CA THR A 44 -10.16 -4.28 -8.44
C THR A 44 -9.21 -5.14 -7.63
N ILE A 45 -7.99 -4.67 -7.44
CA ILE A 45 -7.00 -5.35 -6.60
C ILE A 45 -6.96 -4.74 -5.19
N GLN A 46 -6.75 -5.60 -4.20
CA GLN A 46 -6.56 -5.21 -2.80
C GLN A 46 -5.07 -5.29 -2.47
N VAL A 47 -4.46 -4.14 -2.18
CA VAL A 47 -3.04 -4.03 -1.84
C VAL A 47 -2.91 -3.77 -0.34
N PHE A 48 -2.36 -4.74 0.38
CA PHE A 48 -2.00 -4.61 1.79
C PHE A 48 -0.57 -4.11 1.87
N ALA A 49 -0.39 -2.87 2.33
CA ALA A 49 0.91 -2.21 2.33
C ALA A 49 1.24 -1.61 3.70
N ALA A 50 2.50 -1.69 4.09
CA ALA A 50 2.98 -1.10 5.33
C ALA A 50 2.58 0.39 5.45
N ALA A 51 2.24 0.82 6.66
CA ALA A 51 1.74 2.18 6.93
C ALA A 51 2.69 3.28 6.44
N SER A 52 4.01 3.07 6.51
CA SER A 52 5.04 3.99 5.99
C SER A 52 5.01 4.18 4.47
N LEU A 53 4.40 3.25 3.71
CA LEU A 53 4.26 3.33 2.26
C LEU A 53 3.08 4.21 1.81
N LYS A 54 2.22 4.67 2.74
CA LYS A 54 0.95 5.31 2.39
C LYS A 54 1.11 6.46 1.39
N ALA A 55 2.06 7.37 1.61
CA ALA A 55 2.21 8.54 0.74
C ALA A 55 2.68 8.15 -0.67
N SER A 56 3.77 7.36 -0.76
CA SER A 56 4.33 6.91 -2.04
C SER A 56 3.38 5.97 -2.81
N PHE A 57 2.74 5.01 -2.12
CA PHE A 57 1.82 4.07 -2.77
C PHE A 57 0.53 4.74 -3.23
N SER A 58 0.06 5.80 -2.55
CA SER A 58 -1.10 6.57 -3.03
C SER A 58 -0.78 7.23 -4.37
N GLU A 59 0.38 7.91 -4.49
CA GLU A 59 0.83 8.52 -5.76
C GLU A 59 1.06 7.46 -6.85
N LEU A 60 1.75 6.35 -6.52
CA LEU A 60 1.96 5.25 -7.46
C LEU A 60 0.65 4.60 -7.91
N GLY A 61 -0.31 4.44 -7.00
CA GLY A 61 -1.63 3.88 -7.32
C GLY A 61 -2.42 4.76 -8.27
N GLU A 62 -2.38 6.08 -8.11
CA GLU A 62 -3.01 7.04 -9.03
C GLU A 62 -2.36 6.97 -10.42
N SER A 63 -1.02 6.96 -10.48
CA SER A 63 -0.28 6.86 -11.74
C SER A 63 -0.53 5.52 -12.44
N PHE A 64 -0.47 4.41 -11.69
CA PHE A 64 -0.77 3.08 -12.22
C PHE A 64 -2.18 2.96 -12.81
N GLN A 65 -3.20 3.49 -12.12
CA GLN A 65 -4.58 3.47 -12.61
C GLN A 65 -4.77 4.34 -13.86
N THR A 66 -3.99 5.43 -14.00
CA THR A 66 -3.99 6.25 -15.22
C THR A 66 -3.47 5.47 -16.41
N GLU A 67 -2.43 4.67 -16.22
CA GLU A 67 -1.84 3.81 -17.27
C GLU A 67 -2.65 2.53 -17.50
N ASN A 68 -3.41 2.08 -16.49
CA ASN A 68 -4.19 0.84 -16.50
C ASN A 68 -5.67 1.12 -16.13
N PRO A 69 -6.45 1.81 -16.97
CA PRO A 69 -7.78 2.32 -16.62
C PRO A 69 -8.81 1.23 -16.27
N ASN A 70 -8.52 -0.03 -16.59
CA ASN A 70 -9.37 -1.18 -16.25
C ASN A 70 -8.99 -1.82 -14.91
N ILE A 71 -7.96 -1.32 -14.19
CA ILE A 71 -7.53 -1.87 -12.91
C ILE A 71 -7.65 -0.78 -11.85
N ALA A 72 -8.59 -0.97 -10.91
CA ALA A 72 -8.69 -0.15 -9.72
C ALA A 72 -7.82 -0.73 -8.59
N VAL A 73 -7.10 0.12 -7.88
CA VAL A 73 -6.26 -0.27 -6.73
C VAL A 73 -6.91 0.23 -5.45
N LYS A 74 -7.14 -0.67 -4.51
CA LYS A 74 -7.59 -0.34 -3.16
C LYS A 74 -6.52 -0.72 -2.15
N PHE A 75 -6.13 0.25 -1.34
CA PHE A 75 -5.10 0.06 -0.33
C PHE A 75 -5.69 -0.22 1.05
N ASN A 76 -5.04 -1.11 1.79
CA ASN A 76 -5.16 -1.25 3.23
C ASN A 76 -3.77 -0.95 3.82
N PHE A 77 -3.65 0.18 4.54
CA PHE A 77 -2.39 0.61 5.14
C PHE A 77 -2.43 0.38 6.65
N ASP A 78 -1.51 -0.45 7.15
CA ASP A 78 -1.38 -0.78 8.57
C ASP A 78 0.06 -1.24 8.88
N GLY A 79 0.38 -1.56 10.13
CA GLY A 79 1.62 -2.26 10.47
C GLY A 79 1.70 -3.61 9.75
N SER A 80 2.88 -3.97 9.24
CA SER A 80 3.03 -5.20 8.44
C SER A 80 2.65 -6.46 9.23
N SER A 81 2.83 -6.48 10.55
CA SER A 81 2.38 -7.57 11.42
C SER A 81 0.86 -7.68 11.46
N SER A 82 0.14 -6.54 11.61
CA SER A 82 -1.32 -6.51 11.59
C SER A 82 -1.87 -6.94 10.23
N LEU A 83 -1.23 -6.51 9.12
CA LEU A 83 -1.62 -6.93 7.76
C LEU A 83 -1.43 -8.44 7.56
N PHE A 84 -0.33 -9.00 8.06
CA PHE A 84 -0.11 -10.44 8.04
C PHE A 84 -1.20 -11.18 8.82
N ASP A 85 -1.52 -10.73 10.04
CA ASP A 85 -2.56 -11.34 10.87
C ASP A 85 -3.94 -11.27 10.19
N GLN A 86 -4.26 -10.15 9.52
CA GLN A 86 -5.48 -10.01 8.73
C GLN A 86 -5.53 -11.02 7.58
N MET A 87 -4.43 -11.19 6.83
CA MET A 87 -4.34 -12.17 5.73
C MET A 87 -4.45 -13.60 6.27
N GLN A 88 -3.79 -13.92 7.38
CA GLN A 88 -3.91 -15.22 8.05
C GLN A 88 -5.35 -15.48 8.55
N GLY A 89 -6.07 -14.43 8.94
CA GLY A 89 -7.49 -14.46 9.28
C GLY A 89 -8.43 -14.55 8.09
N GLY A 90 -7.91 -14.62 6.84
CA GLY A 90 -8.70 -14.78 5.61
C GLY A 90 -9.07 -13.47 4.93
N ALA A 91 -8.47 -12.33 5.29
CA ALA A 91 -8.67 -11.09 4.56
C ALA A 91 -8.08 -11.21 3.14
N LYS A 92 -8.85 -10.74 2.16
CA LYS A 92 -8.50 -10.88 0.74
C LYS A 92 -7.51 -9.78 0.32
N ALA A 93 -6.24 -10.11 0.34
CA ALA A 93 -5.17 -9.27 -0.21
C ALA A 93 -4.66 -9.88 -1.51
N ASP A 94 -4.55 -9.11 -2.58
CA ASP A 94 -3.97 -9.55 -3.85
C ASP A 94 -2.46 -9.30 -3.89
N VAL A 95 -2.01 -8.26 -3.20
CA VAL A 95 -0.59 -7.88 -3.05
C VAL A 95 -0.29 -7.59 -1.59
N PHE A 96 0.88 -8.03 -1.13
CA PHE A 96 1.42 -7.69 0.19
C PHE A 96 2.77 -6.99 0.06
N ALA A 97 2.91 -5.80 0.63
CA ALA A 97 4.14 -5.01 0.71
C ALA A 97 4.49 -4.74 2.18
N SER A 98 5.53 -5.39 2.67
CA SER A 98 5.98 -5.32 4.07
C SER A 98 7.10 -4.30 4.26
N ALA A 99 7.20 -3.72 5.48
CA ALA A 99 8.29 -2.84 5.87
C ALA A 99 9.48 -3.60 6.52
N ASP A 100 9.45 -4.91 6.54
CA ASP A 100 10.59 -5.75 6.91
C ASP A 100 10.49 -7.14 6.29
N GLU A 101 11.64 -7.81 6.22
CA GLU A 101 11.73 -9.21 5.77
C GLU A 101 11.12 -10.18 6.78
N LYS A 102 11.10 -9.84 8.09
CA LYS A 102 10.58 -10.73 9.14
C LYS A 102 9.08 -11.00 8.96
N ASN A 103 8.29 -9.97 8.69
CA ASN A 103 6.85 -10.13 8.45
C ASN A 103 6.55 -10.72 7.06
N MET A 104 7.36 -10.39 6.04
CA MET A 104 7.26 -11.08 4.75
C MET A 104 7.56 -12.58 4.91
N LYS A 105 8.59 -12.95 5.68
CA LYS A 105 8.90 -14.34 5.95
C LYS A 105 7.75 -15.08 6.65
N LYS A 106 7.06 -14.45 7.59
CA LYS A 106 5.84 -15.04 8.19
C LYS A 106 4.79 -15.35 7.12
N ALA A 107 4.59 -14.43 6.17
CA ALA A 107 3.63 -14.64 5.09
C ALA A 107 4.04 -15.78 4.14
N THR A 108 5.34 -15.87 3.81
CA THR A 108 5.86 -16.97 2.98
C THR A 108 5.83 -18.32 3.70
N ASP A 109 6.21 -18.35 4.99
CA ASP A 109 6.16 -19.57 5.82
C ASP A 109 4.70 -20.08 5.97
N ALA A 110 3.73 -19.16 6.02
CA ALA A 110 2.30 -19.50 6.01
C ALA A 110 1.76 -19.88 4.61
N GLY A 111 2.61 -19.82 3.58
CA GLY A 111 2.25 -20.16 2.21
C GLY A 111 1.27 -19.18 1.56
N LEU A 112 1.26 -17.90 1.97
CA LEU A 112 0.35 -16.88 1.44
C LEU A 112 0.86 -16.24 0.12
N ASN A 113 2.13 -16.40 -0.23
CA ASN A 113 2.76 -15.84 -1.44
C ASN A 113 2.49 -16.70 -2.68
N ALA A 114 2.36 -16.09 -3.85
CA ALA A 114 2.25 -16.73 -5.17
C ALA A 114 3.56 -16.72 -5.98
N GLY A 115 4.66 -16.33 -5.38
CA GLY A 115 6.01 -16.27 -5.99
C GLY A 115 7.01 -15.80 -4.96
N GLU A 116 8.25 -15.56 -5.37
CA GLU A 116 9.27 -15.03 -4.48
C GLU A 116 9.07 -13.54 -4.25
N PRO A 117 9.16 -13.06 -2.98
CA PRO A 117 9.15 -11.63 -2.69
C PRO A 117 10.36 -10.92 -3.30
N SER A 118 10.15 -9.68 -3.75
CA SER A 118 11.19 -8.81 -4.28
C SER A 118 11.35 -7.56 -3.41
N THR A 119 12.55 -7.26 -2.94
CA THR A 119 12.84 -6.00 -2.25
C THR A 119 12.80 -4.85 -3.24
N PHE A 120 12.00 -3.82 -2.96
CA PHE A 120 11.82 -2.69 -3.86
C PHE A 120 12.37 -1.37 -3.31
N VAL A 121 12.45 -1.19 -1.99
CA VAL A 121 13.08 -0.04 -1.33
C VAL A 121 13.68 -0.45 0.02
N ASN A 122 14.51 0.46 0.56
CA ASN A 122 15.04 0.41 1.91
C ASN A 122 14.67 1.66 2.70
N ASN A 123 14.70 1.55 4.04
CA ASN A 123 14.44 2.67 4.96
C ASN A 123 15.27 2.54 6.23
N THR A 124 15.43 3.64 6.95
CA THR A 124 16.11 3.68 8.26
C THR A 124 15.29 4.47 9.26
N LEU A 125 15.60 4.31 10.54
CA LEU A 125 14.93 5.02 11.63
C LEU A 125 15.54 6.38 11.91
N THR A 126 14.70 7.28 12.46
CA THR A 126 15.07 8.56 13.05
C THR A 126 14.24 8.79 14.32
N LEU A 127 14.65 9.75 15.14
CA LEU A 127 13.86 10.22 16.28
C LEU A 127 13.09 11.47 15.84
N ALA A 128 11.78 11.40 15.79
CA ALA A 128 10.90 12.55 15.55
C ALA A 128 10.51 13.20 16.88
N VAL A 129 10.52 14.51 16.91
CA VAL A 129 10.05 15.34 18.03
C VAL A 129 9.06 16.39 17.52
N PRO A 130 8.11 16.87 18.33
CA PRO A 130 7.24 17.98 17.93
C PRO A 130 8.05 19.18 17.47
N LYS A 131 7.52 19.95 16.52
CA LYS A 131 8.19 21.10 15.94
C LYS A 131 8.72 22.06 17.00
N GLY A 132 10.00 22.46 16.86
CA GLY A 132 10.70 23.30 17.83
C GLY A 132 11.24 22.54 19.05
N ASN A 133 11.05 21.22 19.12
CA ASN A 133 11.58 20.33 20.17
C ASN A 133 11.35 20.88 21.60
N PRO A 134 10.11 21.10 22.02
CA PRO A 134 9.81 21.75 23.32
C PRO A 134 10.31 20.96 24.53
N ALA A 135 10.52 19.64 24.38
CA ALA A 135 11.02 18.78 25.44
C ALA A 135 12.55 18.80 25.57
N GLY A 136 13.27 19.39 24.60
CA GLY A 136 14.73 19.47 24.61
C GLY A 136 15.43 18.12 24.47
N VAL A 137 14.83 17.20 23.71
CA VAL A 137 15.41 15.88 23.42
C VAL A 137 16.61 16.05 22.50
N THR A 138 17.71 15.36 22.77
CA THR A 138 18.95 15.48 21.99
C THR A 138 19.33 14.19 21.24
N GLY A 139 18.70 13.07 21.56
CA GLY A 139 18.99 11.78 20.95
C GLY A 139 18.21 10.65 21.57
N LEU A 140 18.53 9.45 21.14
CA LEU A 140 18.09 8.21 21.83
C LEU A 140 19.06 7.95 23.00
N ASP A 141 18.97 8.82 24.02
CA ASP A 141 19.92 8.93 25.13
C ASP A 141 19.23 9.38 26.44
N ASP A 142 19.99 9.80 27.44
CA ASP A 142 19.49 10.22 28.74
C ASP A 142 18.60 11.48 28.70
N SER A 143 18.59 12.25 27.60
CA SER A 143 17.66 13.38 27.43
C SER A 143 16.18 12.93 27.39
N LEU A 144 15.93 11.67 27.15
CA LEU A 144 14.60 11.05 27.20
C LEU A 144 14.16 10.68 28.63
N THR A 145 15.00 10.85 29.65
CA THR A 145 14.62 10.55 31.04
C THR A 145 13.43 11.41 31.47
N GLY A 146 12.35 10.77 31.87
CA GLY A 146 11.11 11.45 32.27
C GLY A 146 10.29 12.03 31.12
N LYS A 147 10.69 11.79 29.87
CA LYS A 147 9.96 12.19 28.66
C LYS A 147 9.08 11.06 28.14
N LYS A 148 8.08 11.45 27.37
CA LYS A 148 7.13 10.51 26.73
C LYS A 148 7.71 10.02 25.40
N LEU A 149 8.55 9.00 25.45
CA LEU A 149 9.00 8.29 24.26
C LEU A 149 7.92 7.31 23.81
N VAL A 150 7.56 7.35 22.53
CA VAL A 150 6.64 6.39 21.88
C VAL A 150 7.37 5.65 20.78
N ILE A 151 7.15 4.35 20.70
CA ILE A 151 7.80 3.44 19.73
C ILE A 151 6.76 2.50 19.12
N CYS A 152 7.16 1.75 18.11
CA CYS A 152 6.36 0.63 17.64
C CYS A 152 6.52 -0.60 18.55
N ALA A 153 5.44 -1.38 18.69
CA ALA A 153 5.43 -2.64 19.45
C ALA A 153 6.38 -3.68 18.85
N GLU A 154 6.75 -4.67 19.66
CA GLU A 154 7.50 -5.83 19.20
C GLU A 154 6.70 -6.58 18.10
N GLY A 155 7.41 -7.10 17.09
CA GLY A 155 6.81 -7.75 15.92
C GLY A 155 6.41 -6.78 14.80
N VAL A 156 6.17 -5.51 15.10
CA VAL A 156 5.98 -4.45 14.10
C VAL A 156 7.35 -4.09 13.50
N PRO A 157 7.48 -3.84 12.17
CA PRO A 157 8.78 -3.59 11.53
C PRO A 157 9.62 -2.49 12.19
N CYS A 158 9.03 -1.31 12.45
CA CYS A 158 9.70 -0.21 13.15
C CYS A 158 10.09 -0.57 14.60
N GLY A 159 9.28 -1.40 15.27
CA GLY A 159 9.58 -1.89 16.61
C GLY A 159 10.71 -2.91 16.64
N ASN A 160 10.80 -3.78 15.64
CA ASN A 160 11.92 -4.70 15.48
C ASN A 160 13.22 -3.91 15.25
N ALA A 161 13.21 -2.97 14.30
CA ALA A 161 14.37 -2.14 13.99
C ALA A 161 14.79 -1.24 15.17
N TYR A 162 13.82 -0.68 15.91
CA TYR A 162 14.11 0.09 17.12
C TYR A 162 14.86 -0.75 18.16
N ARG A 163 14.46 -2.00 18.42
CA ARG A 163 15.10 -2.86 19.41
C ARG A 163 16.54 -3.20 19.00
N ASP A 164 16.76 -3.50 17.73
CA ASP A 164 18.10 -3.74 17.20
C ASP A 164 18.97 -2.48 17.32
N LEU A 165 18.41 -1.30 17.03
CA LEU A 165 19.12 -0.02 17.14
C LEU A 165 19.38 0.39 18.59
N ALA A 166 18.40 0.29 19.47
CA ALA A 166 18.52 0.59 20.90
C ALA A 166 19.62 -0.26 21.57
N GLN A 167 19.65 -1.55 21.27
CA GLN A 167 20.71 -2.45 21.72
C GLN A 167 22.09 -1.99 21.22
N LYS A 168 22.18 -1.60 19.95
CA LYS A 168 23.43 -1.17 19.32
C LYS A 168 23.99 0.11 19.91
N VAL A 169 23.12 1.08 20.24
CA VAL A 169 23.54 2.36 20.86
C VAL A 169 23.58 2.30 22.38
N GLY A 170 23.22 1.15 22.99
CA GLY A 170 23.21 0.96 24.43
C GLY A 170 22.08 1.70 25.17
N PHE A 171 21.00 2.06 24.46
CA PHE A 171 19.86 2.75 25.05
C PHE A 171 18.96 1.76 25.82
N THR A 172 18.73 2.03 27.11
CA THR A 172 17.92 1.20 28.02
C THR A 172 16.67 1.92 28.54
N GLY A 173 16.39 3.12 28.04
CA GLY A 173 15.20 3.87 28.41
C GLY A 173 13.92 3.17 27.98
N LYS A 174 12.84 3.45 28.69
CA LYS A 174 11.55 2.81 28.44
C LYS A 174 10.62 3.77 27.69
N ALA A 175 9.94 3.26 26.69
CA ALA A 175 8.82 3.94 26.07
C ALA A 175 7.60 3.95 26.99
N VAL A 176 6.81 5.02 26.92
CA VAL A 176 5.53 5.12 27.66
C VAL A 176 4.39 4.44 26.91
N SER A 177 4.55 4.20 25.60
CA SER A 177 3.57 3.55 24.76
C SER A 177 4.24 2.83 23.60
N GLU A 178 3.65 1.70 23.20
CA GLU A 178 4.07 0.90 22.04
C GLU A 178 2.89 0.76 21.08
N GLU A 179 3.08 1.16 19.83
CA GLU A 179 2.02 1.29 18.82
C GLU A 179 2.08 0.18 17.79
N THR A 180 0.92 -0.14 17.21
CA THR A 180 0.79 -1.20 16.20
C THR A 180 1.24 -0.77 14.80
N SER A 181 1.45 0.52 14.55
CA SER A 181 1.99 1.06 13.31
C SER A 181 2.87 2.28 13.54
N VAL A 182 3.76 2.58 12.59
CA VAL A 182 4.58 3.82 12.65
C VAL A 182 3.74 5.07 12.50
N LYS A 183 2.58 5.01 11.85
CA LYS A 183 1.66 6.16 11.73
C LYS A 183 1.01 6.52 13.05
N ASP A 184 0.77 5.55 13.93
CA ASP A 184 0.26 5.81 15.29
C ASP A 184 1.35 6.48 16.14
N VAL A 185 2.61 6.04 16.03
CA VAL A 185 3.76 6.73 16.68
C VAL A 185 3.83 8.17 16.20
N MET A 186 3.86 8.40 14.88
CA MET A 186 3.96 9.74 14.29
C MET A 186 2.76 10.60 14.71
N GLY A 187 1.54 10.05 14.71
CA GLY A 187 0.34 10.76 15.14
C GLY A 187 0.46 11.32 16.56
N LYS A 188 1.02 10.55 17.50
CA LYS A 188 1.25 10.99 18.88
C LYS A 188 2.32 12.08 18.99
N VAL A 189 3.35 12.06 18.14
CA VAL A 189 4.36 13.11 18.08
C VAL A 189 3.74 14.39 17.52
N VAL A 190 3.04 14.30 16.38
CA VAL A 190 2.40 15.46 15.74
C VAL A 190 1.36 16.12 16.64
N SER A 191 0.57 15.34 17.38
CA SER A 191 -0.43 15.86 18.33
C SER A 191 0.16 16.43 19.62
N GLY A 192 1.45 16.21 19.88
CA GLY A 192 2.10 16.60 21.14
C GLY A 192 1.75 15.69 22.33
N GLU A 193 1.13 14.55 22.10
CA GLU A 193 0.91 13.52 23.13
C GLU A 193 2.23 12.84 23.52
N ALA A 194 3.19 12.76 22.57
CA ALA A 194 4.54 12.26 22.78
C ALA A 194 5.56 13.39 22.70
N ASP A 195 6.60 13.33 23.54
CA ASP A 195 7.76 14.22 23.47
C ASP A 195 8.75 13.79 22.39
N ALA A 196 8.79 12.50 22.08
CA ALA A 196 9.58 11.91 21.00
C ALA A 196 8.99 10.60 20.53
N GLY A 197 9.24 10.25 19.26
CA GLY A 197 8.84 8.98 18.67
C GLY A 197 9.91 8.44 17.73
N VAL A 198 10.17 7.11 17.80
CA VAL A 198 11.05 6.48 16.83
C VAL A 198 10.23 6.06 15.61
N VAL A 199 10.55 6.65 14.45
CA VAL A 199 9.82 6.51 13.19
C VAL A 199 10.81 6.28 12.04
N TYR A 200 10.33 6.02 10.84
CA TYR A 200 11.20 6.01 9.67
C TYR A 200 11.51 7.43 9.18
N GLN A 201 12.67 7.61 8.53
CA GLN A 201 13.06 8.85 7.87
C GLN A 201 11.97 9.35 6.92
N THR A 202 11.35 8.44 6.17
CA THR A 202 10.28 8.76 5.22
C THR A 202 9.02 9.30 5.89
N ASP A 203 8.64 8.79 7.07
CA ASP A 203 7.49 9.28 7.82
C ASP A 203 7.74 10.71 8.33
N ALA A 204 8.95 10.97 8.82
CA ALA A 204 9.34 12.29 9.28
C ALA A 204 9.42 13.30 8.13
N LEU A 205 9.89 12.89 6.95
CA LEU A 205 9.93 13.73 5.75
C LEU A 205 8.52 14.17 5.31
N VAL A 206 7.54 13.27 5.38
CA VAL A 206 6.12 13.59 5.07
C VAL A 206 5.56 14.62 6.05
N GLU A 207 5.91 14.53 7.32
CA GLU A 207 5.40 15.38 8.40
C GLU A 207 6.39 16.51 8.78
N LYS A 208 7.34 16.89 7.91
CA LYS A 208 8.43 17.84 8.16
C LYS A 208 8.00 19.23 8.68
N ASP A 209 6.77 19.62 8.40
CA ASP A 209 6.23 20.91 8.85
C ASP A 209 5.72 20.83 10.31
N ALA A 210 5.38 19.62 10.79
CA ALA A 210 4.86 19.37 12.13
C ALA A 210 5.89 18.80 13.11
N VAL A 211 6.99 18.22 12.60
CA VAL A 211 8.04 17.61 13.42
C VAL A 211 9.44 18.10 13.04
N ASP A 212 10.36 18.00 13.98
CA ASP A 212 11.80 18.03 13.73
C ASP A 212 12.37 16.64 13.92
N THR A 213 13.50 16.35 13.27
CA THR A 213 14.19 15.06 13.35
C THR A 213 15.52 15.17 14.07
N ILE A 214 15.87 14.14 14.80
CA ILE A 214 17.16 13.98 15.47
C ILE A 214 17.73 12.65 14.99
N ASP A 215 18.94 12.71 14.46
CA ASP A 215 19.62 11.52 13.98
C ASP A 215 19.95 10.56 15.15
N ILE A 216 19.74 9.28 14.91
CA ILE A 216 20.14 8.23 15.86
C ILE A 216 21.45 7.63 15.35
N PRO A 217 22.56 7.75 16.09
CA PRO A 217 23.84 7.17 15.67
C PRO A 217 23.72 5.69 15.33
N GLY A 218 24.23 5.29 14.16
CA GLY A 218 24.17 3.89 13.70
C GLY A 218 22.85 3.45 13.09
N SER A 219 21.87 4.35 12.91
CA SER A 219 20.60 4.03 12.22
C SER A 219 20.82 3.57 10.77
N ASP A 220 21.86 4.08 10.12
CA ASP A 220 22.31 3.69 8.77
C ASP A 220 22.74 2.22 8.66
N THR A 221 23.01 1.58 9.78
CA THR A 221 23.41 0.17 9.86
C THR A 221 22.27 -0.76 10.28
N VAL A 222 21.08 -0.23 10.56
CA VAL A 222 19.84 -0.98 10.83
C VAL A 222 18.85 -0.64 9.74
N VAL A 223 19.07 -1.25 8.58
CA VAL A 223 18.30 -0.97 7.37
C VAL A 223 17.09 -1.91 7.31
N ASN A 224 15.90 -1.34 7.14
CA ASN A 224 14.70 -2.10 6.81
C ASN A 224 14.61 -2.28 5.29
N ALA A 225 14.72 -3.51 4.83
CA ALA A 225 14.38 -3.88 3.45
C ALA A 225 12.86 -4.09 3.33
N TYR A 226 12.28 -3.52 2.30
CA TYR A 226 10.82 -3.58 2.04
C TYR A 226 10.55 -4.54 0.88
N PRO A 227 10.11 -5.76 1.14
CA PRO A 227 9.71 -6.71 0.13
C PRO A 227 8.23 -6.54 -0.27
N ILE A 228 7.94 -6.88 -1.54
CA ILE A 228 6.60 -6.95 -2.11
C ILE A 228 6.37 -8.31 -2.77
N VAL A 229 5.14 -8.82 -2.74
CA VAL A 229 4.79 -10.09 -3.38
C VAL A 229 3.31 -10.10 -3.80
N VAL A 230 3.01 -10.80 -4.89
CA VAL A 230 1.63 -11.23 -5.21
C VAL A 230 1.24 -12.35 -4.25
N THR A 231 0.04 -12.30 -3.69
CA THR A 231 -0.45 -13.35 -2.81
C THR A 231 -1.16 -14.46 -3.58
N LYS A 232 -1.30 -15.64 -2.98
CA LYS A 232 -2.11 -16.72 -3.58
C LYS A 232 -3.58 -16.33 -3.74
N MET A 233 -4.08 -15.45 -2.87
CA MET A 233 -5.47 -14.96 -2.93
C MET A 233 -5.77 -14.18 -4.20
N ALA A 234 -4.75 -13.61 -4.87
CA ALA A 234 -4.94 -12.93 -6.16
C ALA A 234 -5.52 -13.86 -7.23
N ALA A 235 -5.03 -15.10 -7.32
CA ALA A 235 -5.55 -16.11 -8.23
C ALA A 235 -6.99 -16.52 -7.86
N ASP A 236 -7.27 -16.74 -6.57
CA ASP A 236 -8.60 -17.08 -6.07
C ASP A 236 -9.63 -15.96 -6.32
N ASN A 237 -9.18 -14.70 -6.30
CA ASN A 237 -9.98 -13.53 -6.61
C ASN A 237 -10.10 -13.26 -8.14
N GLY A 238 -9.38 -13.99 -8.98
CA GLY A 238 -9.27 -13.73 -10.42
C GLY A 238 -8.49 -12.48 -10.78
N ASN A 239 -7.59 -12.02 -9.87
CA ASN A 239 -6.83 -10.79 -9.96
C ASN A 239 -5.33 -11.01 -10.24
N ASP A 240 -4.86 -12.25 -10.45
CA ASP A 240 -3.43 -12.58 -10.54
C ASP A 240 -2.66 -11.71 -11.55
N ALA A 241 -3.17 -11.57 -12.77
CA ALA A 241 -2.53 -10.74 -13.80
C ALA A 241 -2.50 -9.24 -13.42
N ALA A 242 -3.57 -8.73 -12.80
CA ALA A 242 -3.65 -7.33 -12.38
C ALA A 242 -2.73 -7.05 -11.18
N ALA A 243 -2.67 -7.97 -10.21
CA ALA A 243 -1.77 -7.90 -9.06
C ALA A 243 -0.31 -7.95 -9.52
N LYS A 244 0.02 -8.85 -10.46
CA LYS A 244 1.36 -8.91 -11.05
C LYS A 244 1.73 -7.62 -11.77
N ALA A 245 0.83 -7.05 -12.57
CA ALA A 245 1.07 -5.78 -13.26
C ALA A 245 1.37 -4.65 -12.27
N PHE A 246 0.66 -4.60 -11.14
CA PHE A 246 0.93 -3.61 -10.08
C PHE A 246 2.30 -3.85 -9.41
N VAL A 247 2.66 -5.09 -9.11
CA VAL A 247 3.99 -5.42 -8.54
C VAL A 247 5.10 -5.05 -9.53
N ASP A 248 4.96 -5.39 -10.81
CA ASP A 248 5.94 -5.05 -11.86
C ASP A 248 6.08 -3.50 -11.97
N TYR A 249 4.97 -2.76 -11.84
CA TYR A 249 4.99 -1.29 -11.83
C TYR A 249 5.75 -0.74 -10.61
N VAL A 250 5.50 -1.28 -9.41
CA VAL A 250 6.22 -0.88 -8.17
C VAL A 250 7.73 -1.14 -8.28
N LEU A 251 8.14 -2.16 -9.03
CA LEU A 251 9.54 -2.51 -9.26
C LEU A 251 10.21 -1.70 -10.38
N SER A 252 9.47 -0.86 -11.10
CA SER A 252 9.97 -0.08 -12.23
C SER A 252 10.86 1.09 -11.83
N ASP A 253 11.69 1.58 -12.76
CA ASP A 253 12.52 2.77 -12.57
C ASP A 253 11.65 4.02 -12.29
N ALA A 254 10.49 4.15 -12.92
CA ALA A 254 9.55 5.25 -12.66
C ALA A 254 9.05 5.24 -11.21
N ALA A 255 8.76 4.06 -10.64
CA ALA A 255 8.39 3.95 -9.24
C ALA A 255 9.56 4.29 -8.30
N GLN A 256 10.81 3.98 -8.70
CA GLN A 256 11.99 4.35 -7.90
C GLN A 256 12.18 5.87 -7.79
N GLU A 257 11.84 6.64 -8.83
CA GLU A 257 11.84 8.10 -8.76
C GLU A 257 10.81 8.63 -7.73
N VAL A 258 9.62 8.04 -7.70
CA VAL A 258 8.61 8.38 -6.70
C VAL A 258 9.09 8.01 -5.29
N PHE A 259 9.64 6.81 -5.10
CA PHE A 259 10.18 6.42 -3.80
C PHE A 259 11.29 7.35 -3.31
N ALA A 260 12.22 7.74 -4.18
CA ALA A 260 13.29 8.68 -3.84
C ALA A 260 12.75 10.06 -3.42
N LYS A 261 11.68 10.55 -4.06
CA LYS A 261 10.96 11.78 -3.67
C LYS A 261 10.44 11.71 -2.23
N TYR A 262 10.01 10.53 -1.79
CA TYR A 262 9.54 10.28 -0.42
C TYR A 262 10.65 9.86 0.56
N GLY A 263 11.91 9.87 0.13
CA GLY A 263 13.08 9.62 0.98
C GLY A 263 13.43 8.15 1.19
N PHE A 264 12.82 7.24 0.43
CA PHE A 264 13.26 5.84 0.43
C PHE A 264 14.59 5.69 -0.30
N MET A 265 15.38 4.72 0.14
CA MET A 265 16.61 4.32 -0.52
C MET A 265 16.33 3.18 -1.50
N SER A 266 16.97 3.21 -2.68
CA SER A 266 16.93 2.08 -3.60
C SER A 266 17.59 0.85 -2.97
N PRO A 267 17.10 -0.38 -3.29
CA PRO A 267 17.77 -1.59 -2.85
C PRO A 267 19.17 -1.66 -3.45
N ALA A 268 20.12 -2.25 -2.71
CA ALA A 268 21.43 -2.55 -3.26
C ALA A 268 21.26 -3.50 -4.46
N LYS A 269 21.91 -3.17 -5.58
CA LYS A 269 21.90 -4.01 -6.78
C LYS A 269 22.75 -5.26 -6.59
#